data_0df5c6817632d0d3d70eb4abd3652b89
#
_entry.id   0df5c6817632d0d3d70eb4abd3652b89
#
_cell.length_a   1.000
_cell.length_b   1.000
_cell.length_c   1.000
_cell.angle_alpha   90.00
_cell.angle_beta   90.00
_cell.angle_gamma   90.00
#
_symmetry.space_group_name_H-M   'P 1'
#
loop_
_entity.id
_entity.type
_entity.pdbx_description
1 polymer ?
#
loop_
_entity_poly.entity_id
_entity_poly.type
_entity_poly.pdbx_seq_one_letter_code
_entity_poly.pdbx_strand_id
1 'polypeptide(L)'
;LGYHRLWLYDSAAIWEDVWIHMGRIADRTESIGLGTAVLVPNLRHVMTTASAVTTIDRIAPGRLVVGVGTGFTARMVLNQKPLPWSVTERYVRQLRALLMGKVVEIDGQQCQMIHHPSMAKARPIDVPIVLSAMGPKGQAIARECSDGLMSTGPSDGSWDSYIQMVHGTVLEAGEDPLSQRALDAAGPWWTPVYHGMWSAAGPESLGEVPGGEAWLAQIAKDRPEGQRHLAVH
;
A
#
# COMPACT_ATOMS: atom_id res chain seq x y z
N LEU A 1 -9.26 -16.38 15.35
CA LEU A 1 -7.86 -15.93 15.24
C LEU A 1 -7.62 -14.50 15.75
N GLY A 2 -8.67 -13.69 16.02
CA GLY A 2 -8.57 -12.38 16.65
C GLY A 2 -8.05 -11.23 15.76
N TYR A 3 -8.00 -11.42 14.47
CA TYR A 3 -7.63 -10.32 13.54
C TYR A 3 -8.73 -9.27 13.47
N HIS A 4 -8.34 -7.99 13.59
CA HIS A 4 -9.27 -6.86 13.52
C HIS A 4 -9.42 -6.29 12.11
N ARG A 5 -8.39 -6.38 11.26
CA ARG A 5 -8.37 -5.83 9.92
C ARG A 5 -7.47 -6.63 9.00
N LEU A 6 -7.90 -6.78 7.75
CA LEU A 6 -7.11 -7.34 6.67
C LEU A 6 -6.59 -6.20 5.78
N TRP A 7 -5.31 -6.21 5.49
CA TRP A 7 -4.66 -5.26 4.61
C TRP A 7 -4.26 -5.92 3.30
N LEU A 8 -4.60 -5.30 2.18
CA LEU A 8 -4.33 -5.79 0.83
C LEU A 8 -3.44 -4.83 0.05
N TYR A 9 -2.51 -5.36 -0.74
CA TYR A 9 -1.64 -4.53 -1.59
C TYR A 9 -2.30 -4.19 -2.92
N ASP A 10 -1.87 -3.06 -3.52
CA ASP A 10 -2.17 -2.70 -4.90
C ASP A 10 -0.88 -2.72 -5.73
N SER A 11 -0.46 -3.91 -6.13
CA SER A 11 0.74 -4.18 -6.94
C SER A 11 0.36 -5.06 -8.11
N ALA A 12 -0.25 -4.46 -9.13
CA ALA A 12 -0.93 -5.16 -10.22
C ALA A 12 -0.05 -6.14 -11.03
N ALA A 13 1.26 -5.98 -11.02
CA ALA A 13 2.19 -6.93 -11.67
C ALA A 13 2.44 -8.19 -10.83
N ILE A 14 2.07 -8.20 -9.55
CA ILE A 14 2.39 -9.24 -8.58
C ILE A 14 1.11 -9.89 -8.04
N TRP A 15 0.08 -9.09 -7.81
CA TRP A 15 -1.17 -9.48 -7.19
C TRP A 15 -2.35 -9.17 -8.08
N GLU A 16 -3.42 -9.95 -7.94
CA GLU A 16 -4.71 -9.67 -8.55
C GLU A 16 -5.31 -8.37 -8.01
N ASP A 17 -6.36 -7.86 -8.68
CA ASP A 17 -6.96 -6.57 -8.37
C ASP A 17 -7.45 -6.46 -6.93
N VAL A 18 -6.90 -5.49 -6.20
CA VAL A 18 -7.19 -5.27 -4.77
C VAL A 18 -8.66 -5.01 -4.50
N TRP A 19 -9.35 -4.27 -5.36
CA TRP A 19 -10.75 -3.90 -5.14
C TRP A 19 -11.72 -5.05 -5.41
N ILE A 20 -11.38 -5.93 -6.35
CA ILE A 20 -12.15 -7.16 -6.60
C ILE A 20 -12.07 -8.08 -5.38
N HIS A 21 -10.86 -8.32 -4.86
CA HIS A 21 -10.70 -9.13 -3.64
C HIS A 21 -11.35 -8.47 -2.44
N MET A 22 -11.21 -7.17 -2.27
CA MET A 22 -11.82 -6.43 -1.17
C MET A 22 -13.35 -6.52 -1.21
N GLY A 23 -13.96 -6.40 -2.38
CA GLY A 23 -15.41 -6.59 -2.57
C GLY A 23 -15.85 -8.01 -2.20
N ARG A 24 -15.11 -9.03 -2.63
CA ARG A 24 -15.41 -10.44 -2.28
C ARG A 24 -15.31 -10.71 -0.78
N ILE A 25 -14.34 -10.13 -0.10
CA ILE A 25 -14.16 -10.26 1.35
C ILE A 25 -15.26 -9.47 2.08
N ALA A 26 -15.55 -8.26 1.64
CA ALA A 26 -16.60 -7.42 2.21
C ALA A 26 -17.95 -8.12 2.22
N ASP A 27 -18.30 -8.78 1.12
CA ASP A 27 -19.56 -9.49 0.94
C ASP A 27 -19.66 -10.78 1.77
N ARG A 28 -18.52 -11.42 2.06
CA ARG A 28 -18.46 -12.71 2.77
C ARG A 28 -18.17 -12.61 4.26
N THR A 29 -17.99 -11.40 4.77
CA THR A 29 -17.62 -11.15 6.17
C THR A 29 -18.45 -10.01 6.74
N GLU A 30 -18.73 -10.07 8.05
CA GLU A 30 -19.58 -9.07 8.71
C GLU A 30 -18.79 -8.04 9.53
N SER A 31 -17.66 -8.44 10.13
CA SER A 31 -16.99 -7.63 11.15
C SER A 31 -15.54 -7.26 10.85
N ILE A 32 -14.82 -8.05 10.06
CA ILE A 32 -13.39 -7.75 9.78
C ILE A 32 -13.24 -6.42 9.06
N GLY A 33 -12.36 -5.58 9.58
CA GLY A 33 -11.95 -4.35 8.89
C GLY A 33 -11.19 -4.64 7.60
N LEU A 34 -11.30 -3.75 6.65
CA LEU A 34 -10.65 -3.84 5.34
C LEU A 34 -9.70 -2.64 5.17
N GLY A 35 -8.54 -2.86 4.57
CA GLY A 35 -7.61 -1.78 4.33
C GLY A 35 -6.72 -2.02 3.11
N THR A 36 -6.29 -0.95 2.48
CA THR A 36 -5.26 -1.01 1.43
C THR A 36 -3.88 -0.68 2.00
N ALA A 37 -2.86 -1.48 1.68
CA ALA A 37 -1.50 -1.29 2.18
C ALA A 37 -0.46 -1.52 1.07
N VAL A 38 -0.37 -0.59 0.14
CA VAL A 38 -1.07 0.70 -0.03
C VAL A 38 -1.52 0.85 -1.48
N LEU A 39 -2.49 1.74 -1.73
CA LEU A 39 -2.78 2.22 -3.08
C LEU A 39 -1.65 3.13 -3.56
N VAL A 40 -1.39 3.06 -4.86
CA VAL A 40 -0.38 3.91 -5.50
C VAL A 40 -1.05 4.80 -6.55
N PRO A 41 -0.98 6.13 -6.43
CA PRO A 41 -1.75 7.08 -7.25
C PRO A 41 -1.67 6.88 -8.77
N ASN A 42 -0.50 6.48 -9.30
CA ASN A 42 -0.33 6.30 -10.75
C ASN A 42 -0.92 5.01 -11.31
N LEU A 43 -1.28 4.05 -10.46
CA LEU A 43 -1.90 2.79 -10.90
C LEU A 43 -3.40 2.95 -11.13
N ARG A 44 -4.01 3.97 -10.51
CA ARG A 44 -5.46 4.18 -10.57
C ARG A 44 -5.80 5.66 -10.62
N HIS A 45 -6.60 6.03 -11.57
CA HIS A 45 -7.18 7.38 -11.62
C HIS A 45 -7.98 7.64 -10.34
N VAL A 46 -7.84 8.84 -9.77
CA VAL A 46 -8.45 9.21 -8.48
C VAL A 46 -9.98 9.05 -8.48
N MET A 47 -10.63 9.33 -9.61
CA MET A 47 -12.08 9.14 -9.78
C MET A 47 -12.48 7.67 -9.68
N THR A 48 -11.70 6.77 -10.28
CA THR A 48 -11.93 5.32 -10.20
C THR A 48 -11.76 4.82 -8.76
N THR A 49 -10.75 5.33 -8.05
CA THR A 49 -10.54 5.03 -6.62
C THR A 49 -11.70 5.53 -5.77
N ALA A 50 -12.17 6.76 -5.98
CA ALA A 50 -13.33 7.29 -5.25
C ALA A 50 -14.59 6.45 -5.48
N SER A 51 -14.79 5.94 -6.70
CA SER A 51 -15.90 5.03 -7.03
C SER A 51 -15.76 3.69 -6.30
N ALA A 52 -14.56 3.11 -6.29
CA ALA A 52 -14.29 1.84 -5.59
C ALA A 52 -14.49 1.98 -4.08
N VAL A 53 -13.96 3.03 -3.46
CA VAL A 53 -14.17 3.36 -2.03
C VAL A 53 -15.66 3.46 -1.70
N THR A 54 -16.42 4.18 -2.53
CA THR A 54 -17.88 4.31 -2.37
C THR A 54 -18.58 2.95 -2.41
N THR A 55 -18.15 2.08 -3.31
CA THR A 55 -18.72 0.73 -3.46
C THR A 55 -18.44 -0.13 -2.23
N ILE A 56 -17.19 -0.15 -1.76
CA ILE A 56 -16.82 -0.96 -0.59
C ILE A 56 -17.47 -0.41 0.68
N ASP A 57 -17.52 0.91 0.89
CA ASP A 57 -18.19 1.49 2.05
C ASP A 57 -19.70 1.20 2.07
N ARG A 58 -20.33 1.06 0.91
CA ARG A 58 -21.74 0.62 0.82
C ARG A 58 -21.93 -0.84 1.20
N ILE A 59 -21.01 -1.73 0.78
CA ILE A 59 -21.07 -3.17 1.08
C ILE A 59 -20.70 -3.43 2.55
N ALA A 60 -19.69 -2.72 3.04
CA ALA A 60 -19.07 -2.91 4.36
C ALA A 60 -18.96 -1.57 5.11
N PRO A 61 -20.08 -0.97 5.54
CA PRO A 61 -20.08 0.37 6.15
C PRO A 61 -19.16 0.46 7.37
N GLY A 62 -18.29 1.49 7.38
CA GLY A 62 -17.38 1.76 8.50
C GLY A 62 -16.22 0.78 8.66
N ARG A 63 -16.08 -0.20 7.77
CA ARG A 63 -14.99 -1.21 7.85
C ARG A 63 -13.75 -0.84 7.03
N LEU A 64 -13.86 0.07 6.06
CA LEU A 64 -12.77 0.42 5.15
C LEU A 64 -11.83 1.48 5.73
N VAL A 65 -10.53 1.29 5.51
CA VAL A 65 -9.47 2.30 5.66
C VAL A 65 -8.65 2.32 4.36
N VAL A 66 -8.42 3.49 3.81
CA VAL A 66 -7.65 3.64 2.56
C VAL A 66 -6.22 4.04 2.89
N GLY A 67 -5.29 3.10 2.77
CA GLY A 67 -3.86 3.40 2.84
C GLY A 67 -3.32 3.80 1.47
N VAL A 68 -2.59 4.90 1.40
CA VAL A 68 -1.97 5.44 0.18
C VAL A 68 -0.47 5.62 0.40
N GLY A 69 0.33 5.37 -0.62
CA GLY A 69 1.78 5.55 -0.56
C GLY A 69 2.38 5.98 -1.90
N THR A 70 3.66 6.29 -1.89
CA THR A 70 4.42 6.72 -3.08
C THR A 70 4.69 5.58 -4.07
N GLY A 71 4.46 4.34 -3.66
CA GLY A 71 4.66 3.15 -4.47
C GLY A 71 6.12 2.69 -4.51
N PHE A 72 6.48 1.82 -3.58
CA PHE A 72 7.79 1.17 -3.59
C PHE A 72 7.77 -0.03 -4.56
N THR A 73 7.34 -1.20 -4.13
CA THR A 73 7.32 -2.44 -4.91
C THR A 73 6.51 -2.30 -6.20
N ALA A 74 5.29 -1.76 -6.12
CA ALA A 74 4.40 -1.61 -7.27
C ALA A 74 4.97 -0.75 -8.41
N ARG A 75 5.91 0.15 -8.10
CA ARG A 75 6.61 0.97 -9.10
C ARG A 75 7.94 0.35 -9.52
N MET A 76 8.63 -0.32 -8.62
CA MET A 76 9.89 -1.00 -8.96
C MET A 76 9.70 -2.07 -10.03
N VAL A 77 8.63 -2.86 -9.96
CA VAL A 77 8.29 -3.85 -11.01
C VAL A 77 7.99 -3.22 -12.38
N LEU A 78 7.72 -1.91 -12.42
CA LEU A 78 7.56 -1.14 -13.64
C LEU A 78 8.86 -0.40 -14.05
N ASN A 79 9.98 -0.68 -13.37
CA ASN A 79 11.24 0.06 -13.51
C ASN A 79 11.08 1.58 -13.28
N GLN A 80 10.26 1.95 -12.31
CA GLN A 80 9.95 3.35 -11.98
C GLN A 80 10.29 3.67 -10.53
N LYS A 81 10.80 4.88 -10.29
CA LYS A 81 11.05 5.38 -8.94
C LYS A 81 9.73 5.65 -8.20
N PRO A 82 9.73 5.64 -6.85
CA PRO A 82 8.57 6.10 -6.07
C PRO A 82 8.09 7.49 -6.52
N LEU A 83 6.80 7.74 -6.40
CA LEU A 83 6.20 9.03 -6.75
C LEU A 83 6.75 10.16 -5.88
N PRO A 84 6.88 11.38 -6.40
CA PRO A 84 7.07 12.56 -5.59
C PRO A 84 5.92 12.73 -4.58
N TRP A 85 6.25 13.17 -3.37
CA TRP A 85 5.26 13.40 -2.31
C TRP A 85 4.16 14.39 -2.71
N SER A 86 4.46 15.40 -3.51
CA SER A 86 3.47 16.36 -4.04
C SER A 86 2.40 15.70 -4.91
N VAL A 87 2.73 14.62 -5.62
CA VAL A 87 1.76 13.84 -6.40
C VAL A 87 0.87 13.04 -5.47
N THR A 88 1.44 12.40 -4.46
CA THR A 88 0.69 11.60 -3.48
C THR A 88 -0.23 12.48 -2.63
N GLU A 89 0.26 13.63 -2.16
CA GLU A 89 -0.53 14.61 -1.42
C GLU A 89 -1.73 15.11 -2.25
N ARG A 90 -1.47 15.55 -3.49
CA ARG A 90 -2.53 16.00 -4.40
C ARG A 90 -3.59 14.91 -4.59
N TYR A 91 -3.18 13.68 -4.81
CA TYR A 91 -4.10 12.56 -4.97
C TYR A 91 -4.98 12.34 -3.73
N VAL A 92 -4.40 12.37 -2.54
CA VAL A 92 -5.16 12.23 -1.27
C VAL A 92 -6.15 13.36 -1.08
N ARG A 93 -5.74 14.62 -1.34
CA ARG A 93 -6.65 15.78 -1.27
C ARG A 93 -7.78 15.70 -2.28
N GLN A 94 -7.50 15.29 -3.53
CA GLN A 94 -8.49 15.07 -4.57
C GLN A 94 -9.46 13.94 -4.18
N LEU A 95 -8.94 12.79 -3.72
CA LEU A 95 -9.76 11.66 -3.28
C LEU A 95 -10.71 12.08 -2.15
N ARG A 96 -10.21 12.74 -1.12
CA ARG A 96 -11.02 13.23 -0.01
C ARG A 96 -12.10 14.21 -0.49
N ALA A 97 -11.77 15.15 -1.37
CA ALA A 97 -12.73 16.11 -1.92
C ALA A 97 -13.85 15.42 -2.73
N LEU A 98 -13.50 14.43 -3.54
CA LEU A 98 -14.48 13.60 -4.28
C LEU A 98 -15.41 12.82 -3.35
N LEU A 99 -14.87 12.21 -2.30
CA LEU A 99 -15.66 11.47 -1.29
C LEU A 99 -16.58 12.41 -0.50
N MET A 100 -16.18 13.65 -0.29
CA MET A 100 -17.01 14.69 0.31
C MET A 100 -18.05 15.28 -0.66
N GLY A 101 -18.06 14.88 -1.93
CA GLY A 101 -18.98 15.39 -2.95
C GLY A 101 -18.63 16.78 -3.50
N LYS A 102 -17.40 17.24 -3.30
CA LYS A 102 -16.93 18.54 -3.80
C LYS A 102 -16.53 18.45 -5.26
N VAL A 103 -16.59 19.59 -5.94
CA VAL A 103 -15.94 19.80 -7.23
C VAL A 103 -14.44 19.92 -6.99
N VAL A 104 -13.63 19.25 -7.79
CA VAL A 104 -12.18 19.25 -7.69
C VAL A 104 -11.53 19.28 -9.08
N GLU A 105 -10.43 19.99 -9.20
CA GLU A 105 -9.65 19.99 -10.44
C GLU A 105 -8.85 18.69 -10.58
N ILE A 106 -9.01 18.01 -11.71
CA ILE A 106 -8.25 16.84 -12.11
C ILE A 106 -7.80 17.07 -13.55
N ASP A 107 -6.49 17.07 -13.79
CA ASP A 107 -5.88 17.26 -15.11
C ASP A 107 -6.39 18.52 -15.85
N GLY A 108 -6.55 19.62 -15.11
CA GLY A 108 -7.03 20.90 -15.62
C GLY A 108 -8.54 20.98 -15.84
N GLN A 109 -9.31 19.97 -15.45
CA GLN A 109 -10.76 19.91 -15.61
C GLN A 109 -11.47 19.86 -14.27
N GLN A 110 -12.64 20.53 -14.17
CA GLN A 110 -13.51 20.48 -12.99
C GLN A 110 -14.30 19.18 -12.98
N CYS A 111 -14.07 18.35 -11.96
CA CYS A 111 -14.64 17.01 -11.84
C CYS A 111 -15.40 16.87 -10.52
N GLN A 112 -16.42 16.03 -10.51
CA GLN A 112 -17.20 15.70 -9.32
C GLN A 112 -17.77 14.29 -9.41
N MET A 113 -17.95 13.63 -8.27
CA MET A 113 -18.68 12.36 -8.21
C MET A 113 -20.20 12.63 -8.29
N ILE A 114 -20.83 12.21 -9.37
CA ILE A 114 -22.24 12.46 -9.66
C ILE A 114 -23.10 11.18 -9.64
N HIS A 115 -22.76 10.25 -8.75
CA HIS A 115 -23.54 9.01 -8.61
C HIS A 115 -25.00 9.32 -8.29
N HIS A 116 -25.91 8.64 -9.00
CA HIS A 116 -27.34 8.76 -8.70
C HIS A 116 -27.66 8.15 -7.32
N PRO A 117 -28.51 8.78 -6.51
CA PRO A 117 -28.81 8.31 -5.14
C PRO A 117 -29.34 6.87 -5.03
N SER A 118 -30.01 6.37 -6.09
CA SER A 118 -30.48 4.98 -6.12
C SER A 118 -29.35 3.95 -6.38
N MET A 119 -28.18 4.40 -6.80
CA MET A 119 -27.06 3.52 -7.21
C MET A 119 -25.88 3.55 -6.25
N ALA A 120 -25.73 4.59 -5.46
CA ALA A 120 -24.63 4.74 -4.53
C ALA A 120 -25.05 5.48 -3.26
N LYS A 121 -24.26 5.30 -2.19
CA LYS A 121 -24.45 6.01 -0.93
C LYS A 121 -24.33 7.54 -1.14
N ALA A 122 -25.19 8.29 -0.46
CA ALA A 122 -25.11 9.74 -0.44
C ALA A 122 -23.78 10.23 0.17
N ARG A 123 -23.31 11.36 -0.32
CA ARG A 123 -22.12 12.01 0.24
C ARG A 123 -22.48 12.93 1.41
N PRO A 124 -21.60 13.11 2.37
CA PRO A 124 -20.21 12.70 2.38
C PRO A 124 -20.02 11.19 2.67
N ILE A 125 -18.94 10.62 2.12
CA ILE A 125 -18.46 9.29 2.47
C ILE A 125 -17.22 9.48 3.35
N ASP A 126 -17.39 9.16 4.61
CA ASP A 126 -16.33 9.33 5.62
C ASP A 126 -15.57 8.02 5.81
N VAL A 127 -14.51 7.86 5.03
CA VAL A 127 -13.59 6.73 5.10
C VAL A 127 -12.20 7.25 5.48
N PRO A 128 -11.58 6.74 6.55
CA PRO A 128 -10.25 7.16 6.95
C PRO A 128 -9.22 6.91 5.85
N ILE A 129 -8.37 7.90 5.59
CA ILE A 129 -7.25 7.80 4.66
C ILE A 129 -5.96 7.93 5.45
N VAL A 130 -5.10 6.91 5.38
CA VAL A 130 -3.78 6.90 6.02
C VAL A 130 -2.68 6.96 4.98
N LEU A 131 -1.58 7.67 5.29
CA LEU A 131 -0.40 7.70 4.42
C LEU A 131 0.69 6.76 4.91
N SER A 132 1.29 6.02 3.99
CA SER A 132 2.47 5.22 4.29
C SER A 132 3.74 6.04 4.06
N ALA A 133 4.44 6.37 5.16
CA ALA A 133 5.65 7.17 5.12
C ALA A 133 6.65 6.76 6.19
N MET A 134 7.91 6.52 5.75
CA MET A 134 9.00 6.11 6.64
C MET A 134 9.84 7.30 7.10
N GLY A 135 10.01 8.31 6.25
CA GLY A 135 10.88 9.46 6.53
C GLY A 135 10.11 10.73 6.91
N PRO A 136 10.83 11.73 7.48
CA PRO A 136 10.22 12.93 8.06
C PRO A 136 9.42 13.76 7.06
N LYS A 137 9.86 13.86 5.80
CA LYS A 137 9.13 14.60 4.76
C LYS A 137 7.74 14.02 4.49
N GLY A 138 7.66 12.70 4.37
CA GLY A 138 6.38 12.02 4.15
C GLY A 138 5.47 12.09 5.36
N GLN A 139 6.03 11.99 6.57
CA GLN A 139 5.29 12.12 7.81
C GLN A 139 4.72 13.54 8.00
N ALA A 140 5.47 14.58 7.63
CA ALA A 140 4.96 15.96 7.65
C ALA A 140 3.74 16.11 6.73
N ILE A 141 3.80 15.59 5.50
CA ILE A 141 2.68 15.60 4.56
C ILE A 141 1.50 14.78 5.09
N ALA A 142 1.77 13.63 5.71
CA ALA A 142 0.71 12.82 6.31
C ALA A 142 -0.07 13.60 7.38
N ARG A 143 0.61 14.39 8.21
CA ARG A 143 -0.04 15.25 9.23
C ARG A 143 -0.98 16.30 8.61
N GLU A 144 -0.69 16.76 7.40
CA GLU A 144 -1.47 17.81 6.75
C GLU A 144 -2.69 17.30 5.97
N CYS A 145 -2.67 16.06 5.49
CA CYS A 145 -3.69 15.61 4.55
C CYS A 145 -4.29 14.23 4.83
N SER A 146 -3.83 13.50 5.86
CA SER A 146 -4.35 12.16 6.19
C SER A 146 -4.87 12.06 7.63
N ASP A 147 -5.57 10.97 7.93
CA ASP A 147 -6.13 10.70 9.25
C ASP A 147 -5.19 9.83 10.10
N GLY A 148 -4.04 9.45 9.57
CA GLY A 148 -3.08 8.64 10.28
C GLY A 148 -1.85 8.27 9.45
N LEU A 149 -0.93 7.58 10.12
CA LEU A 149 0.34 7.14 9.54
C LEU A 149 0.43 5.61 9.51
N MET A 150 0.97 5.07 8.42
CA MET A 150 1.45 3.70 8.32
C MET A 150 2.97 3.72 8.14
N SER A 151 3.71 3.03 9.01
CA SER A 151 5.18 3.05 8.98
C SER A 151 5.77 1.75 9.54
N THR A 152 7.07 1.51 9.31
CA THR A 152 7.79 0.33 9.81
C THR A 152 8.38 0.56 11.21
N GLY A 153 8.65 1.81 11.59
CA GLY A 153 9.15 2.15 12.91
C GLY A 153 8.08 2.05 14.01
N PRO A 154 8.48 2.07 15.28
CA PRO A 154 7.53 2.16 16.39
C PRO A 154 6.85 3.54 16.41
N SER A 155 5.63 3.59 16.96
CA SER A 155 4.94 4.85 17.19
C SER A 155 5.65 5.66 18.28
N ASP A 156 5.80 6.96 18.05
CA ASP A 156 6.26 7.92 19.05
C ASP A 156 5.12 8.50 19.92
N GLY A 157 3.89 7.99 19.75
CA GLY A 157 2.70 8.45 20.44
C GLY A 157 2.10 9.76 19.92
N SER A 158 2.66 10.35 18.88
CA SER A 158 2.21 11.64 18.33
C SER A 158 1.11 11.54 17.26
N TRP A 159 0.59 10.32 17.00
CA TRP A 159 -0.43 10.03 16.02
C TRP A 159 -1.68 9.41 16.65
N ASP A 160 -2.84 9.97 16.41
CA ASP A 160 -4.12 9.41 16.86
C ASP A 160 -4.43 8.07 16.18
N SER A 161 -3.98 7.89 14.92
CA SER A 161 -4.06 6.63 14.19
C SER A 161 -2.68 6.27 13.64
N TYR A 162 -2.14 5.16 14.12
CA TYR A 162 -0.85 4.63 13.70
C TYR A 162 -0.93 3.15 13.36
N ILE A 163 -0.44 2.78 12.19
CA ILE A 163 -0.36 1.39 11.75
C ILE A 163 1.12 1.03 11.62
N GLN A 164 1.60 0.19 12.53
CA GLN A 164 2.95 -0.34 12.42
C GLN A 164 2.98 -1.55 11.49
N MET A 165 3.76 -1.46 10.43
CA MET A 165 4.06 -2.61 9.56
C MET A 165 5.23 -3.39 10.14
N VAL A 166 4.99 -4.66 10.44
CA VAL A 166 6.02 -5.60 10.90
C VAL A 166 6.14 -6.70 9.85
N HIS A 167 7.35 -6.95 9.39
CA HIS A 167 7.64 -8.01 8.43
C HIS A 167 8.07 -9.27 9.17
N GLY A 168 7.60 -10.43 8.73
CA GLY A 168 7.93 -11.70 9.35
C GLY A 168 6.80 -12.72 9.26
N THR A 169 6.83 -13.68 10.16
CA THR A 169 5.79 -14.71 10.31
C THR A 169 5.45 -14.91 11.77
N VAL A 170 4.28 -15.47 12.02
CA VAL A 170 3.88 -15.89 13.36
C VAL A 170 4.47 -17.28 13.63
N LEU A 171 5.21 -17.41 14.72
CA LEU A 171 5.77 -18.69 15.16
C LEU A 171 4.73 -19.51 15.92
N GLU A 172 4.80 -20.83 15.77
CA GLU A 172 4.08 -21.74 16.64
C GLU A 172 4.65 -21.71 18.06
N ALA A 173 3.88 -22.13 19.05
CA ALA A 173 4.34 -22.15 20.44
C ALA A 173 5.58 -23.05 20.60
N GLY A 174 6.71 -22.46 20.99
CA GLY A 174 7.99 -23.15 21.14
C GLY A 174 8.77 -23.42 19.85
N GLU A 175 8.31 -22.88 18.72
CA GLU A 175 9.02 -23.01 17.46
C GLU A 175 10.31 -22.17 17.44
N ASP A 176 11.38 -22.78 16.92
CA ASP A 176 12.65 -22.09 16.67
C ASP A 176 12.45 -21.00 15.58
N PRO A 177 12.77 -19.72 15.83
CA PRO A 177 12.76 -18.66 14.82
C PRO A 177 13.61 -18.95 13.58
N LEU A 178 14.58 -19.84 13.69
CA LEU A 178 15.44 -20.30 12.59
C LEU A 178 14.97 -21.61 11.97
N SER A 179 13.78 -22.11 12.33
CA SER A 179 13.20 -23.27 11.67
C SER A 179 13.04 -23.03 10.16
N GLN A 180 13.16 -24.09 9.35
CA GLN A 180 12.99 -23.97 7.90
C GLN A 180 11.65 -23.33 7.54
N ARG A 181 10.56 -23.69 8.23
CA ARG A 181 9.23 -23.09 8.04
C ARG A 181 9.25 -21.57 8.28
N ALA A 182 9.88 -21.13 9.37
CA ALA A 182 9.95 -19.71 9.71
C ALA A 182 10.78 -18.92 8.69
N LEU A 183 11.91 -19.50 8.25
CA LEU A 183 12.76 -18.89 7.22
C LEU A 183 12.04 -18.83 5.87
N ASP A 184 11.36 -19.88 5.44
CA ASP A 184 10.61 -19.92 4.19
C ASP A 184 9.45 -18.91 4.20
N ALA A 185 8.75 -18.76 5.33
CA ALA A 185 7.65 -17.83 5.46
C ALA A 185 8.09 -16.35 5.56
N ALA A 186 9.24 -16.07 6.19
CA ALA A 186 9.77 -14.72 6.35
C ALA A 186 10.67 -14.29 5.18
N GLY A 187 11.30 -15.24 4.50
CA GLY A 187 12.27 -15.00 3.42
C GLY A 187 11.81 -14.04 2.32
N PRO A 188 10.59 -14.20 1.78
CA PRO A 188 10.08 -13.32 0.72
C PRO A 188 10.09 -11.83 1.06
N TRP A 189 10.03 -11.47 2.35
CA TRP A 189 10.10 -10.07 2.80
C TRP A 189 11.48 -9.43 2.62
N TRP A 190 12.55 -10.22 2.49
CA TRP A 190 13.88 -9.71 2.21
C TRP A 190 14.06 -9.26 0.76
N THR A 191 13.34 -9.84 -0.17
CA THR A 191 13.42 -9.49 -1.60
C THR A 191 13.17 -7.99 -1.87
N PRO A 192 12.09 -7.36 -1.36
CA PRO A 192 11.91 -5.92 -1.48
C PRO A 192 13.03 -5.09 -0.83
N VAL A 193 13.62 -5.57 0.27
CA VAL A 193 14.74 -4.88 0.94
C VAL A 193 15.98 -4.90 0.04
N TYR A 194 16.37 -6.06 -0.47
CA TYR A 194 17.51 -6.19 -1.40
C TYR A 194 17.31 -5.35 -2.64
N HIS A 195 16.13 -5.40 -3.25
CA HIS A 195 15.83 -4.61 -4.43
C HIS A 195 15.86 -3.10 -4.13
N GLY A 196 15.36 -2.69 -2.98
CA GLY A 196 15.43 -1.30 -2.53
C GLY A 196 16.86 -0.79 -2.37
N MET A 197 17.72 -1.57 -1.72
CA MET A 197 19.13 -1.27 -1.53
C MET A 197 19.85 -1.19 -2.88
N TRP A 198 19.66 -2.19 -3.74
CA TRP A 198 20.21 -2.19 -5.09
C TRP A 198 19.78 -0.97 -5.90
N SER A 199 18.50 -0.63 -5.88
CA SER A 199 17.98 0.52 -6.63
C SER A 199 18.46 1.87 -6.10
N ALA A 200 18.74 1.97 -4.80
CA ALA A 200 19.17 3.22 -4.17
C ALA A 200 20.69 3.43 -4.20
N ALA A 201 21.47 2.37 -4.01
CA ALA A 201 22.92 2.45 -3.79
C ALA A 201 23.75 1.53 -4.68
N GLY A 202 23.11 0.79 -5.62
CA GLY A 202 23.79 -0.11 -6.53
C GLY A 202 24.05 -1.51 -5.97
N PRO A 203 24.62 -2.42 -6.80
CA PRO A 203 24.82 -3.83 -6.44
C PRO A 203 25.78 -4.02 -5.25
N GLU A 204 26.73 -3.11 -5.06
CA GLU A 204 27.74 -3.21 -3.99
C GLU A 204 27.09 -3.14 -2.59
N SER A 205 25.96 -2.42 -2.46
CA SER A 205 25.23 -2.32 -1.20
C SER A 205 24.69 -3.66 -0.69
N LEU A 206 24.54 -4.64 -1.57
CA LEU A 206 24.04 -5.97 -1.20
C LEU A 206 25.08 -6.84 -0.50
N GLY A 207 26.37 -6.53 -0.62
CA GLY A 207 27.44 -7.17 0.15
C GLY A 207 27.37 -6.88 1.66
N GLU A 208 26.65 -5.83 2.06
CA GLU A 208 26.50 -5.42 3.46
C GLU A 208 25.38 -6.21 4.20
N VAL A 209 24.57 -6.99 3.49
CA VAL A 209 23.42 -7.68 4.07
C VAL A 209 23.50 -9.19 3.86
N PRO A 210 23.09 -10.01 4.85
CA PRO A 210 23.09 -11.45 4.72
C PRO A 210 22.27 -11.92 3.51
N GLY A 211 22.88 -12.75 2.64
CA GLY A 211 22.22 -13.31 1.46
C GLY A 211 22.07 -12.37 0.26
N GLY A 212 22.44 -11.08 0.38
CA GLY A 212 22.25 -10.10 -0.69
C GLY A 212 23.07 -10.40 -1.95
N GLU A 213 24.33 -10.80 -1.82
CA GLU A 213 25.16 -11.21 -2.96
C GLU A 213 24.62 -12.46 -3.66
N ALA A 214 24.18 -13.46 -2.89
CA ALA A 214 23.60 -14.70 -3.44
C ALA A 214 22.30 -14.39 -4.20
N TRP A 215 21.46 -13.54 -3.65
CA TRP A 215 20.24 -13.06 -4.30
C TRP A 215 20.54 -12.35 -5.63
N LEU A 216 21.51 -11.42 -5.64
CA LEU A 216 21.90 -10.70 -6.86
C LEU A 216 22.48 -11.65 -7.93
N ALA A 217 23.29 -12.60 -7.51
CA ALA A 217 23.86 -13.62 -8.42
C ALA A 217 22.76 -14.48 -9.06
N GLN A 218 21.75 -14.88 -8.28
CA GLN A 218 20.61 -15.64 -8.79
C GLN A 218 19.80 -14.82 -9.80
N ILE A 219 19.48 -13.57 -9.48
CA ILE A 219 18.76 -12.68 -10.41
C ILE A 219 19.55 -12.44 -11.69
N ALA A 220 20.87 -12.24 -11.58
CA ALA A 220 21.72 -12.03 -12.74
C ALA A 220 21.79 -13.26 -13.67
N LYS A 221 21.62 -14.46 -13.09
CA LYS A 221 21.54 -15.72 -13.84
C LYS A 221 20.18 -15.90 -14.52
N ASP A 222 19.10 -15.53 -13.84
CA ASP A 222 17.74 -15.82 -14.28
C ASP A 222 17.16 -14.75 -15.23
N ARG A 223 17.72 -13.53 -15.21
CA ARG A 223 17.20 -12.40 -15.96
C ARG A 223 18.29 -11.57 -16.62
N PRO A 224 18.11 -11.18 -17.90
CA PRO A 224 18.98 -10.19 -18.55
C PRO A 224 18.91 -8.85 -17.83
N GLU A 225 19.95 -8.03 -17.93
CA GLU A 225 20.12 -6.79 -17.17
C GLU A 225 18.90 -5.88 -17.22
N GLY A 226 18.33 -5.62 -18.41
CA GLY A 226 17.15 -4.78 -18.58
C GLY A 226 15.84 -5.35 -17.98
N GLN A 227 15.85 -6.59 -17.48
CA GLN A 227 14.68 -7.26 -16.90
C GLN A 227 14.87 -7.62 -15.41
N ARG A 228 16.01 -7.25 -14.81
CA ARG A 228 16.29 -7.62 -13.41
C ARG A 228 15.32 -7.01 -12.41
N HIS A 229 14.73 -5.86 -12.72
CA HIS A 229 13.66 -5.25 -11.92
C HIS A 229 12.39 -6.10 -11.83
N LEU A 230 12.20 -7.09 -12.72
CA LEU A 230 11.07 -8.02 -12.68
C LEU A 230 11.29 -9.17 -11.69
N ALA A 231 12.48 -9.31 -11.13
CA ALA A 231 12.83 -10.38 -10.18
C ALA A 231 12.64 -9.92 -8.73
N VAL A 232 11.60 -9.16 -8.44
CA VAL A 232 11.32 -8.61 -7.10
C VAL A 232 10.57 -9.58 -6.17
N HIS A 233 10.16 -10.74 -6.67
CA HIS A 233 9.44 -11.76 -5.90
C HIS A 233 9.79 -13.17 -6.35
#